data_7af0d958c6e4e6b51d4fac8c5ff022ca
#
_entry.id   7af0d958c6e4e6b51d4fac8c5ff022ca
#
_cell.length_a   1.000
_cell.length_b   1.000
_cell.length_c   1.000
_cell.angle_alpha   90.00
_cell.angle_beta   90.00
_cell.angle_gamma   90.00
#
_symmetry.space_group_name_H-M   'P 1'
#
loop_
_entity.id
_entity.type
_entity.pdbx_description
1 polymer ?
#
loop_
_entity_poly.entity_id
_entity_poly.type
_entity_poly.pdbx_seq_one_letter_code
_entity_poly.pdbx_strand_id
1 'polypeptide(L)'
;ERALYNGFLAQQNADTGMPTYFLPLAAGSHKKWGTKTRDFWCCHGTMVQAQTLYPELIYFTEDSRLIVSQYIPSRFEGDVDGHAVTFEQTTGMKYYNDQAFFDEKDDGQMSRWLLKFGVKSADNAKFTLSFRVPEWTVGAPGVELNGEKITAPVEDGYINITADWSDSTLQIFFPSELRMERLPDMPELGAVVDGPIVLAGLTSADCGIKGADKLSEQFMPQLEHTYGTFPWRQNSWRTRNQPQSVMFRPLYEIKDEEYTVY
;
A
#
# COMPACT_ATOMS: atom_id res chain seq x y z
N GLU A 1 -0.79 0.75 -8.29
CA GLU A 1 -0.67 0.11 -6.97
C GLU A 1 -1.65 -1.04 -6.80
N ARG A 2 -2.96 -0.86 -7.03
CA ARG A 2 -3.99 -1.92 -6.86
C ARG A 2 -3.67 -3.19 -7.65
N ALA A 3 -3.33 -3.06 -8.93
CA ALA A 3 -2.95 -4.20 -9.77
C ALA A 3 -1.68 -4.89 -9.26
N LEU A 4 -0.70 -4.12 -8.78
CA LEU A 4 0.53 -4.67 -8.22
C LEU A 4 0.25 -5.51 -6.99
N TYR A 5 -0.43 -4.96 -5.98
CA TYR A 5 -0.68 -5.68 -4.72
C TYR A 5 -1.66 -6.84 -4.89
N ASN A 6 -2.79 -6.60 -5.55
CA ASN A 6 -3.92 -7.54 -5.53
C ASN A 6 -3.93 -8.50 -6.74
N GLY A 7 -3.19 -8.15 -7.78
CA GLY A 7 -2.97 -9.01 -8.94
C GLY A 7 -1.61 -9.70 -8.86
N PHE A 8 -0.53 -8.97 -9.15
CA PHE A 8 0.79 -9.57 -9.34
C PHE A 8 1.37 -10.17 -8.06
N LEU A 9 1.43 -9.41 -6.97
CA LEU A 9 1.98 -9.93 -5.70
C LEU A 9 1.06 -10.98 -5.08
N ALA A 10 -0.25 -10.83 -5.20
CA ALA A 10 -1.19 -11.82 -4.68
C ALA A 10 -1.13 -13.17 -5.42
N GLN A 11 -0.67 -13.18 -6.67
CA GLN A 11 -0.50 -14.39 -7.47
C GLN A 11 0.90 -15.01 -7.37
N GLN A 12 1.81 -14.43 -6.60
CA GLN A 12 3.17 -14.93 -6.42
C GLN A 12 3.41 -15.39 -4.99
N ASN A 13 3.93 -16.60 -4.83
CA ASN A 13 4.39 -17.08 -3.52
C ASN A 13 5.74 -16.41 -3.19
N ALA A 14 5.77 -15.63 -2.11
CA ALA A 14 6.96 -14.87 -1.73
C ALA A 14 8.17 -15.74 -1.34
N ASP A 15 7.93 -16.98 -0.88
CA ASP A 15 9.01 -17.87 -0.43
C ASP A 15 9.61 -18.66 -1.59
N THR A 16 8.76 -19.11 -2.53
CA THR A 16 9.16 -20.01 -3.62
C THR A 16 9.27 -19.34 -4.98
N GLY A 17 8.67 -18.15 -5.14
CA GLY A 17 8.53 -17.45 -6.41
C GLY A 17 7.50 -18.10 -7.35
N MET A 18 6.83 -19.19 -6.95
CA MET A 18 5.87 -19.87 -7.81
C MET A 18 4.58 -19.07 -7.93
N PRO A 19 4.06 -18.89 -9.15
CA PRO A 19 2.78 -18.22 -9.36
C PRO A 19 1.60 -19.17 -9.15
N THR A 20 0.45 -18.61 -8.81
CA THR A 20 -0.85 -19.26 -8.97
C THR A 20 -1.53 -18.73 -10.22
N TYR A 21 -2.10 -19.61 -11.05
CA TYR A 21 -2.78 -19.18 -12.27
C TYR A 21 -4.16 -18.60 -11.98
N PHE A 22 -4.93 -19.29 -11.16
CA PHE A 22 -6.22 -18.82 -10.67
C PHE A 22 -6.06 -18.30 -9.25
N LEU A 23 -6.60 -17.12 -9.01
CA LEU A 23 -6.70 -16.53 -7.68
C LEU A 23 -8.16 -16.66 -7.22
N PRO A 24 -8.50 -17.70 -6.46
CA PRO A 24 -9.87 -17.90 -6.00
C PRO A 24 -10.23 -16.84 -4.98
N LEU A 25 -11.50 -16.41 -4.94
CA LEU A 25 -11.97 -15.32 -4.09
C LEU A 25 -13.10 -15.75 -3.15
N ALA A 26 -13.72 -16.92 -3.43
CA ALA A 26 -14.82 -17.45 -2.63
C ALA A 26 -14.32 -18.07 -1.31
N ALA A 27 -15.23 -18.15 -0.35
CA ALA A 27 -14.95 -18.68 0.98
C ALA A 27 -14.40 -20.11 0.97
N GLY A 28 -13.45 -20.39 1.88
CA GLY A 28 -12.78 -21.69 1.98
C GLY A 28 -11.85 -22.01 0.81
N SER A 29 -11.55 -21.04 -0.02
CA SER A 29 -10.59 -21.20 -1.11
C SER A 29 -9.15 -21.15 -0.59
N HIS A 30 -8.24 -21.76 -1.35
CA HIS A 30 -6.81 -21.66 -1.15
C HIS A 30 -6.09 -21.48 -2.48
N LYS A 31 -4.92 -20.85 -2.46
CA LYS A 31 -4.08 -20.67 -3.64
C LYS A 31 -3.44 -22.00 -4.04
N LYS A 32 -3.46 -22.30 -5.34
CA LYS A 32 -2.80 -23.47 -5.89
C LYS A 32 -1.58 -23.04 -6.67
N TRP A 33 -0.42 -23.27 -6.08
CA TRP A 33 0.86 -22.88 -6.66
C TRP A 33 1.27 -23.78 -7.82
N GLY A 34 1.88 -23.20 -8.81
CA GLY A 34 2.50 -23.91 -9.91
C GLY A 34 3.76 -24.66 -9.49
N THR A 35 4.30 -25.46 -10.41
CA THR A 35 5.54 -26.21 -10.23
C THR A 35 6.71 -25.55 -10.97
N LYS A 36 7.94 -25.87 -10.58
CA LYS A 36 9.15 -25.30 -11.20
C LYS A 36 9.32 -25.62 -12.68
N THR A 37 8.69 -26.67 -13.19
CA THR A 37 9.04 -27.23 -14.50
C THR A 37 7.84 -27.57 -15.39
N ARG A 38 6.60 -27.52 -14.92
CA ARG A 38 5.43 -28.00 -15.66
C ARG A 38 4.33 -27.00 -15.88
N ASP A 39 4.25 -25.95 -15.05
CA ASP A 39 3.15 -25.01 -15.03
C ASP A 39 3.65 -23.63 -15.47
N PHE A 40 3.78 -23.43 -16.76
CA PHE A 40 4.13 -22.14 -17.34
C PHE A 40 3.17 -21.86 -18.49
N TRP A 41 2.06 -21.22 -18.17
CA TRP A 41 1.04 -20.82 -19.13
C TRP A 41 1.17 -19.31 -19.50
N CYS A 42 0.35 -18.85 -20.45
CA CYS A 42 0.42 -17.48 -20.97
C CYS A 42 0.46 -16.39 -19.86
N CYS A 43 -0.39 -16.51 -18.85
CA CYS A 43 -0.46 -15.50 -17.77
C CYS A 43 0.79 -15.51 -16.87
N HIS A 44 1.47 -16.64 -16.71
CA HIS A 44 2.77 -16.69 -16.02
C HIS A 44 3.82 -15.89 -16.76
N GLY A 45 3.85 -15.99 -18.10
CA GLY A 45 4.72 -15.16 -18.92
C GLY A 45 4.44 -13.66 -18.79
N THR A 46 3.16 -13.28 -18.78
CA THR A 46 2.75 -11.90 -18.56
C THR A 46 3.16 -11.37 -17.18
N MET A 47 3.01 -12.18 -16.13
CA MET A 47 3.44 -11.79 -14.79
C MET A 47 4.96 -11.58 -14.70
N VAL A 48 5.76 -12.46 -15.29
CA VAL A 48 7.22 -12.31 -15.34
C VAL A 48 7.60 -11.05 -16.11
N GLN A 49 6.98 -10.81 -17.26
CA GLN A 49 7.24 -9.64 -18.08
C GLN A 49 6.86 -8.34 -17.35
N ALA A 50 5.74 -8.31 -16.64
CA ALA A 50 5.29 -7.14 -15.91
C ALA A 50 6.31 -6.69 -14.85
N GLN A 51 7.04 -7.62 -14.22
CA GLN A 51 8.07 -7.29 -13.23
C GLN A 51 9.18 -6.40 -13.81
N THR A 52 9.47 -6.51 -15.11
CA THR A 52 10.52 -5.73 -15.76
C THR A 52 10.09 -4.30 -16.09
N LEU A 53 8.78 -4.02 -16.09
CA LEU A 53 8.22 -2.71 -16.46
C LEU A 53 8.03 -1.76 -15.27
N TYR A 54 8.01 -2.27 -14.04
CA TYR A 54 7.78 -1.41 -12.86
C TYR A 54 8.77 -0.26 -12.71
N PRO A 55 10.09 -0.43 -12.94
CA PRO A 55 11.03 0.67 -12.82
C PRO A 55 10.72 1.85 -13.74
N GLU A 56 10.18 1.59 -14.92
CA GLU A 56 9.83 2.62 -15.92
C GLU A 56 8.62 3.46 -15.52
N LEU A 57 7.85 2.99 -14.52
CA LEU A 57 6.60 3.63 -14.09
C LEU A 57 6.74 4.40 -12.76
N ILE A 58 7.94 4.41 -12.15
CA ILE A 58 8.13 5.00 -10.83
C ILE A 58 8.33 6.50 -10.94
N TYR A 59 9.20 6.94 -11.85
CA TYR A 59 9.61 8.32 -11.99
C TYR A 59 9.41 8.84 -13.40
N PHE A 60 9.02 10.09 -13.50
CA PHE A 60 8.97 10.83 -14.76
C PHE A 60 9.60 12.21 -14.56
N THR A 61 10.24 12.72 -15.59
CA THR A 61 10.77 14.08 -15.63
C THR A 61 10.02 14.90 -16.66
N GLU A 62 9.65 16.12 -16.33
CA GLU A 62 8.97 17.04 -17.20
C GLU A 62 9.43 18.47 -16.84
N ASP A 63 10.08 19.16 -17.76
CA ASP A 63 10.67 20.47 -17.50
C ASP A 63 11.54 20.47 -16.23
N SER A 64 11.29 21.39 -15.30
CA SER A 64 11.94 21.50 -13.99
C SER A 64 11.24 20.68 -12.90
N ARG A 65 10.65 19.53 -13.25
CA ARG A 65 9.83 18.70 -12.35
C ARG A 65 10.24 17.23 -12.38
N LEU A 66 10.44 16.65 -11.20
CA LEU A 66 10.53 15.20 -11.00
C LEU A 66 9.21 14.69 -10.40
N ILE A 67 8.55 13.81 -11.12
CA ILE A 67 7.25 13.25 -10.74
C ILE A 67 7.45 11.85 -10.15
N VAL A 68 6.94 11.63 -8.94
CA VAL A 68 6.89 10.33 -8.28
C VAL A 68 5.49 9.75 -8.48
N SER A 69 5.39 8.80 -9.39
CA SER A 69 4.11 8.17 -9.79
C SER A 69 3.77 6.94 -8.97
N GLN A 70 4.78 6.14 -8.58
CA GLN A 70 4.61 4.91 -7.81
C GLN A 70 5.51 4.91 -6.59
N TYR A 71 4.96 4.44 -5.46
CA TYR A 71 5.65 4.38 -4.18
C TYR A 71 6.27 3.00 -3.97
N ILE A 72 7.37 2.76 -4.68
CA ILE A 72 8.16 1.52 -4.63
C ILE A 72 9.57 1.90 -4.18
N PRO A 73 10.13 1.27 -3.12
CA PRO A 73 11.49 1.53 -2.69
C PRO A 73 12.47 1.45 -3.85
N SER A 74 13.12 2.57 -4.17
CA SER A 74 13.93 2.71 -5.37
C SER A 74 14.77 3.98 -5.32
N ARG A 75 15.71 4.08 -6.26
CA ARG A 75 16.58 5.26 -6.42
C ARG A 75 16.51 5.75 -7.85
N PHE A 76 16.31 7.04 -8.00
CA PHE A 76 16.47 7.77 -9.24
C PHE A 76 17.81 8.49 -9.23
N GLU A 77 18.57 8.34 -10.29
CA GLU A 77 19.76 9.13 -10.61
C GLU A 77 19.61 9.66 -12.03
N GLY A 78 19.55 10.97 -12.16
CA GLY A 78 19.31 11.58 -13.46
C GLY A 78 19.42 13.07 -13.43
N ASP A 79 19.03 13.68 -14.55
CA ASP A 79 18.98 15.13 -14.72
C ASP A 79 17.56 15.65 -14.54
N VAL A 80 17.44 16.77 -13.81
CA VAL A 80 16.22 17.54 -13.71
C VAL A 80 16.57 19.00 -13.97
N ASP A 81 16.14 19.54 -15.09
CA ASP A 81 16.41 20.91 -15.54
C ASP A 81 17.91 21.26 -15.62
N GLY A 82 18.74 20.35 -16.10
CA GLY A 82 20.18 20.53 -16.22
C GLY A 82 20.98 20.27 -14.93
N HIS A 83 20.32 19.81 -13.86
CA HIS A 83 20.94 19.52 -12.56
C HIS A 83 20.99 18.02 -12.29
N ALA A 84 22.17 17.53 -11.87
CA ALA A 84 22.31 16.14 -11.43
C ALA A 84 21.61 15.94 -10.10
N VAL A 85 20.61 15.05 -10.10
CA VAL A 85 19.75 14.78 -8.92
C VAL A 85 19.82 13.30 -8.56
N THR A 86 19.99 13.01 -7.27
CA THR A 86 19.72 11.71 -6.68
C THR A 86 18.47 11.83 -5.79
N PHE A 87 17.48 11.00 -6.09
CA PHE A 87 16.26 10.89 -5.29
C PHE A 87 16.05 9.44 -4.87
N GLU A 88 15.79 9.22 -3.60
CA GLU A 88 15.68 7.88 -3.03
C GLU A 88 14.37 7.72 -2.25
N GLN A 89 13.63 6.66 -2.56
CA GLN A 89 12.52 6.18 -1.74
C GLN A 89 13.04 5.09 -0.80
N THR A 90 13.11 5.38 0.49
CA THR A 90 13.72 4.46 1.48
C THR A 90 12.73 3.55 2.17
N THR A 91 11.44 3.88 2.12
CA THR A 91 10.39 3.03 2.68
C THR A 91 9.17 3.07 1.80
N GLY A 92 8.67 1.92 1.41
CA GLY A 92 7.34 1.79 0.85
C GLY A 92 6.35 2.00 1.97
N MET A 93 6.09 1.34 2.91
CA MET A 93 5.16 1.54 4.01
C MET A 93 5.84 1.24 5.34
N LYS A 94 5.67 2.09 6.31
CA LYS A 94 6.14 1.82 7.66
C LYS A 94 4.96 1.71 8.61
N TYR A 95 5.01 0.67 9.43
CA TYR A 95 4.14 0.55 10.59
C TYR A 95 4.30 1.76 11.47
N TYR A 96 3.19 2.33 11.84
CA TYR A 96 3.21 3.43 12.75
C TYR A 96 2.90 2.92 14.14
N ASN A 97 3.93 2.75 14.94
CA ASN A 97 3.83 2.46 16.37
C ASN A 97 4.30 3.66 17.20
N ASP A 98 4.42 4.81 16.56
CA ASP A 98 4.84 6.01 17.26
C ASP A 98 3.60 6.78 17.70
N GLN A 99 3.26 6.65 18.99
CA GLN A 99 2.14 7.36 19.61
C GLN A 99 2.19 8.89 19.43
N ALA A 100 3.36 9.44 19.05
CA ALA A 100 3.53 10.86 18.78
C ALA A 100 2.74 11.38 17.56
N PHE A 101 2.23 10.46 16.71
CA PHE A 101 1.44 10.84 15.54
C PHE A 101 -0.05 10.51 15.67
N PHE A 102 -0.43 9.76 16.68
CA PHE A 102 -1.83 9.62 17.04
C PHE A 102 -2.18 10.79 17.95
N ASP A 103 -2.94 11.73 17.46
CA ASP A 103 -3.63 12.68 18.34
C ASP A 103 -4.50 11.83 19.31
N GLU A 104 -4.61 12.21 20.57
CA GLU A 104 -5.42 11.48 21.59
C GLU A 104 -6.88 11.25 21.17
N LYS A 105 -7.32 11.92 20.09
CA LYS A 105 -8.64 11.78 19.48
C LYS A 105 -8.70 10.78 18.33
N ASP A 106 -7.56 10.28 17.86
CA ASP A 106 -7.51 9.28 16.80
C ASP A 106 -7.74 7.92 17.47
N ASP A 107 -8.93 7.36 17.30
CA ASP A 107 -9.36 6.08 17.90
C ASP A 107 -8.60 4.85 17.34
N GLY A 108 -7.47 5.06 16.69
CA GLY A 108 -6.60 4.02 16.14
C GLY A 108 -7.16 3.31 14.91
N GLN A 109 -8.20 3.85 14.29
CA GLN A 109 -8.89 3.21 13.17
C GLN A 109 -8.43 3.68 11.81
N MET A 110 -7.69 4.79 11.74
CA MET A 110 -7.19 5.32 10.48
C MET A 110 -5.79 4.78 10.19
N SER A 111 -5.67 4.01 9.13
CA SER A 111 -4.38 3.61 8.59
C SER A 111 -3.68 4.82 7.98
N ARG A 112 -2.38 4.91 8.16
CA ARG A 112 -1.56 5.97 7.57
C ARG A 112 -0.39 5.38 6.82
N TRP A 113 -0.26 5.77 5.59
CA TRP A 113 0.85 5.36 4.75
C TRP A 113 1.95 6.41 4.85
N LEU A 114 3.07 6.05 5.48
CA LEU A 114 4.22 6.91 5.62
C LEU A 114 5.27 6.55 4.58
N LEU A 115 5.61 7.53 3.77
CA LEU A 115 6.65 7.45 2.76
C LEU A 115 7.81 8.36 3.15
N LYS A 116 9.04 7.88 2.99
CA LYS A 116 10.25 8.63 3.28
C LYS A 116 11.13 8.74 2.05
N PHE A 117 11.63 9.93 1.84
CA PHE A 117 12.45 10.25 0.69
C PHE A 117 13.71 10.99 1.10
N GLY A 118 14.81 10.69 0.43
CA GLY A 118 16.04 11.47 0.44
C GLY A 118 16.21 12.17 -0.90
N VAL A 119 16.63 13.42 -0.88
CA VAL A 119 16.86 14.23 -2.08
C VAL A 119 18.25 14.82 -1.98
N LYS A 120 19.09 14.63 -3.01
CA LYS A 120 20.43 15.22 -3.10
C LYS A 120 20.64 15.88 -4.44
N SER A 121 21.14 17.10 -4.41
CA SER A 121 21.64 17.82 -5.58
C SER A 121 22.98 18.48 -5.25
N ALA A 122 23.92 18.45 -6.17
CA ALA A 122 25.27 18.94 -5.92
C ALA A 122 25.38 20.47 -5.79
N ASP A 123 24.43 21.21 -6.38
CA ASP A 123 24.45 22.67 -6.57
C ASP A 123 23.24 23.39 -5.99
N ASN A 124 22.55 22.79 -5.01
CA ASN A 124 21.31 23.31 -4.44
C ASN A 124 20.28 23.67 -5.50
N ALA A 125 20.07 22.77 -6.44
CA ALA A 125 19.19 23.00 -7.57
C ALA A 125 17.75 23.26 -7.14
N LYS A 126 17.14 24.25 -7.76
CA LYS A 126 15.74 24.58 -7.53
C LYS A 126 14.86 23.88 -8.56
N PHE A 127 14.08 22.91 -8.11
CA PHE A 127 13.11 22.21 -8.94
C PHE A 127 11.89 21.78 -8.12
N THR A 128 10.89 21.24 -8.81
CA THR A 128 9.65 20.76 -8.18
C THR A 128 9.65 19.23 -8.06
N LEU A 129 9.38 18.73 -6.86
CA LEU A 129 8.99 17.35 -6.64
C LEU A 129 7.46 17.27 -6.64
N SER A 130 6.93 16.40 -7.49
CA SER A 130 5.49 16.16 -7.63
C SER A 130 5.16 14.74 -7.22
N PHE A 131 4.35 14.59 -6.19
CA PHE A 131 3.95 13.31 -5.64
C PHE A 131 2.49 13.03 -5.96
N ARG A 132 2.23 11.96 -6.70
CA ARG A 132 0.86 11.57 -7.02
C ARG A 132 0.08 11.24 -5.73
N VAL A 133 -1.07 11.85 -5.53
CA VAL A 133 -1.96 11.50 -4.43
C VAL A 133 -2.81 10.30 -4.84
N PRO A 134 -2.71 9.18 -4.10
CA PRO A 134 -3.54 8.01 -4.39
C PRO A 134 -5.03 8.30 -4.18
N GLU A 135 -5.89 7.75 -5.04
CA GLU A 135 -7.34 7.93 -4.98
C GLU A 135 -7.99 7.39 -3.69
N TRP A 136 -7.32 6.46 -3.01
CA TRP A 136 -7.78 5.89 -1.75
C TRP A 136 -7.43 6.75 -0.52
N THR A 137 -6.72 7.87 -0.70
CA THR A 137 -6.38 8.78 0.39
C THR A 137 -7.62 9.47 0.94
N VAL A 138 -7.78 9.46 2.24
CA VAL A 138 -8.91 10.08 2.95
C VAL A 138 -8.46 11.37 3.62
N GLY A 139 -9.06 12.50 3.25
CA GLY A 139 -8.67 13.80 3.78
C GLY A 139 -7.37 14.34 3.18
N ALA A 140 -6.72 15.24 3.90
CA ALA A 140 -5.52 15.92 3.44
C ALA A 140 -4.25 15.11 3.75
N PRO A 141 -3.35 14.90 2.78
CA PRO A 141 -2.02 14.38 3.05
C PRO A 141 -1.22 15.27 3.99
N GLY A 142 -0.39 14.68 4.84
CA GLY A 142 0.58 15.42 5.65
C GLY A 142 1.95 15.41 4.97
N VAL A 143 2.69 16.51 5.08
CA VAL A 143 4.04 16.64 4.51
C VAL A 143 4.99 17.22 5.55
N GLU A 144 6.18 16.64 5.66
CA GLU A 144 7.28 17.14 6.47
C GLU A 144 8.55 17.24 5.62
N LEU A 145 9.14 18.43 5.57
CA LEU A 145 10.43 18.68 4.93
C LEU A 145 11.47 18.98 6.01
N ASN A 146 12.55 18.17 6.04
CA ASN A 146 13.63 18.27 7.03
C ASN A 146 13.14 18.27 8.49
N GLY A 147 12.06 17.51 8.77
CA GLY A 147 11.43 17.41 10.10
C GLY A 147 10.44 18.52 10.45
N GLU A 148 10.25 19.51 9.57
CA GLU A 148 9.27 20.56 9.74
C GLU A 148 8.00 20.29 8.92
N LYS A 149 6.83 20.42 9.55
CA LYS A 149 5.55 20.31 8.84
C LYS A 149 5.36 21.48 7.89
N ILE A 150 5.04 21.17 6.65
CA ILE A 150 4.76 22.18 5.63
C ILE A 150 3.35 22.00 5.07
N THR A 151 2.78 23.10 4.59
CA THR A 151 1.51 23.06 3.86
C THR A 151 1.82 22.85 2.38
N ALA A 152 1.35 21.76 1.82
CA ALA A 152 1.47 21.46 0.40
C ALA A 152 0.09 21.09 -0.13
N PRO A 153 -0.61 21.98 -0.84
CA PRO A 153 -1.93 21.71 -1.38
C PRO A 153 -1.87 20.64 -2.45
N VAL A 154 -2.98 19.91 -2.57
CA VAL A 154 -3.16 18.94 -3.66
C VAL A 154 -3.75 19.68 -4.86
N GLU A 155 -3.04 19.66 -5.97
CA GLU A 155 -3.44 20.26 -7.25
C GLU A 155 -3.35 19.22 -8.36
N ASP A 156 -4.42 19.05 -9.11
CA ASP A 156 -4.52 18.07 -10.20
C ASP A 156 -4.10 16.63 -9.82
N GLY A 157 -4.35 16.26 -8.56
CA GLY A 157 -3.99 14.94 -8.04
C GLY A 157 -2.54 14.78 -7.59
N TYR A 158 -1.80 15.89 -7.48
CA TYR A 158 -0.41 15.89 -7.03
C TYR A 158 -0.19 16.84 -5.85
N ILE A 159 0.75 16.47 -4.98
CA ILE A 159 1.41 17.37 -4.05
C ILE A 159 2.65 17.91 -4.76
N ASN A 160 2.73 19.23 -4.95
CA ASN A 160 3.85 19.88 -5.60
C ASN A 160 4.68 20.64 -4.56
N ILE A 161 5.97 20.32 -4.47
CA ILE A 161 6.90 20.94 -3.53
C ILE A 161 8.08 21.50 -4.31
N THR A 162 8.17 22.82 -4.36
CA THR A 162 9.31 23.52 -4.98
C THR A 162 10.23 24.02 -3.89
N ALA A 163 11.48 23.62 -3.93
CA ALA A 163 12.50 24.01 -2.96
C ALA A 163 13.89 24.05 -3.61
N ASP A 164 14.85 24.66 -2.90
CA ASP A 164 16.25 24.55 -3.22
C ASP A 164 16.78 23.25 -2.57
N TRP A 165 16.92 22.21 -3.38
CA TRP A 165 17.28 20.87 -2.91
C TRP A 165 18.79 20.72 -2.77
N SER A 166 19.24 20.27 -1.61
CA SER A 166 20.65 19.94 -1.35
C SER A 166 20.75 18.51 -0.81
N ASP A 167 20.86 18.34 0.49
CA ASP A 167 20.74 17.06 1.20
C ASP A 167 19.51 17.16 2.09
N SER A 168 18.36 16.81 1.54
CA SER A 168 17.06 17.03 2.16
C SER A 168 16.33 15.73 2.42
N THR A 169 15.52 15.69 3.46
CA THR A 169 14.62 14.60 3.78
C THR A 169 13.17 15.05 3.67
N LEU A 170 12.35 14.22 3.07
CA LEU A 170 10.92 14.48 2.93
C LEU A 170 10.14 13.27 3.47
N GLN A 171 9.05 13.55 4.18
CA GLN A 171 8.09 12.53 4.58
C GLN A 171 6.70 12.94 4.11
N ILE A 172 5.96 11.98 3.57
CA ILE A 172 4.58 12.18 3.14
C ILE A 172 3.70 11.15 3.81
N PHE A 173 2.58 11.60 4.34
CA PHE A 173 1.58 10.78 5.01
C PHE A 173 0.30 10.77 4.18
N PHE A 174 -0.14 9.57 3.79
CA PHE A 174 -1.45 9.39 3.15
C PHE A 174 -2.40 8.70 4.13
N PRO A 175 -3.37 9.43 4.69
CA PRO A 175 -4.41 8.81 5.52
C PRO A 175 -5.26 7.84 4.68
N SER A 176 -5.57 6.67 5.23
CA SER A 176 -6.49 5.72 4.63
C SER A 176 -7.42 5.13 5.70
N GLU A 177 -8.55 4.60 5.25
CA GLU A 177 -9.51 3.89 6.10
C GLU A 177 -9.91 2.56 5.48
N LEU A 178 -10.43 1.66 6.31
CA LEU A 178 -11.07 0.46 5.80
C LEU A 178 -12.35 0.83 5.06
N ARG A 179 -12.52 0.28 3.86
CA ARG A 179 -13.74 0.43 3.09
C ARG A 179 -14.22 -0.91 2.54
N MET A 180 -15.51 -0.99 2.29
CA MET A 180 -16.14 -2.13 1.61
C MET A 180 -16.31 -1.80 0.14
N GLU A 181 -15.67 -2.56 -0.73
CA GLU A 181 -15.91 -2.51 -2.18
C GLU A 181 -16.91 -3.61 -2.56
N ARG A 182 -18.14 -3.21 -2.82
CA ARG A 182 -19.25 -4.12 -3.12
C ARG A 182 -19.24 -4.52 -4.58
N LEU A 183 -19.69 -5.74 -4.86
CA LEU A 183 -19.88 -6.19 -6.23
C LEU A 183 -21.08 -5.46 -6.85
N PRO A 184 -20.97 -4.95 -8.10
CA PRO A 184 -22.03 -4.17 -8.72
C PRO A 184 -23.34 -4.95 -8.93
N ASP A 185 -23.24 -6.24 -9.20
CA ASP A 185 -24.35 -7.16 -9.47
C ASP A 185 -24.81 -7.96 -8.24
N MET A 186 -24.01 -7.99 -7.18
CA MET A 186 -24.33 -8.64 -5.90
C MET A 186 -23.88 -7.73 -4.73
N PRO A 187 -24.62 -6.66 -4.45
CA PRO A 187 -24.20 -5.65 -3.46
C PRO A 187 -24.15 -6.15 -2.01
N GLU A 188 -24.70 -7.32 -1.73
CA GLU A 188 -24.54 -8.02 -0.46
C GLU A 188 -23.15 -8.61 -0.26
N LEU A 189 -22.40 -8.83 -1.35
CA LEU A 189 -21.01 -9.27 -1.34
C LEU A 189 -20.05 -8.11 -1.55
N GLY A 190 -18.91 -8.16 -0.91
CA GLY A 190 -17.89 -7.14 -1.07
C GLY A 190 -16.56 -7.50 -0.42
N ALA A 191 -15.50 -6.91 -0.94
CA ALA A 191 -14.17 -7.04 -0.40
C ALA A 191 -13.88 -5.94 0.62
N VAL A 192 -13.25 -6.29 1.72
CA VAL A 192 -12.67 -5.32 2.65
C VAL A 192 -11.33 -4.84 2.10
N VAL A 193 -11.15 -3.53 2.02
CA VAL A 193 -9.97 -2.92 1.41
C VAL A 193 -9.35 -1.90 2.37
N ASP A 194 -8.03 -1.94 2.52
CA ASP A 194 -7.25 -0.97 3.29
C ASP A 194 -6.28 -0.23 2.34
N GLY A 195 -6.55 1.04 2.08
CA GLY A 195 -5.83 1.76 1.03
C GLY A 195 -5.97 1.05 -0.34
N PRO A 196 -4.89 0.68 -1.01
CA PRO A 196 -4.93 -0.07 -2.28
C PRO A 196 -5.05 -1.59 -2.09
N ILE A 197 -5.03 -2.10 -0.86
CA ILE A 197 -4.84 -3.52 -0.55
C ILE A 197 -6.18 -4.19 -0.26
N VAL A 198 -6.49 -5.24 -1.00
CA VAL A 198 -7.58 -6.15 -0.70
C VAL A 198 -7.18 -7.07 0.45
N LEU A 199 -8.04 -7.17 1.44
CA LEU A 199 -7.86 -8.05 2.59
C LEU A 199 -8.61 -9.36 2.40
N ALA A 200 -7.97 -10.45 2.80
CA ALA A 200 -8.53 -11.79 2.81
C ALA A 200 -8.83 -12.21 4.26
N GLY A 201 -10.05 -12.60 4.52
CA GLY A 201 -10.46 -13.18 5.80
C GLY A 201 -10.02 -14.64 5.90
N LEU A 202 -9.29 -14.99 6.96
CA LEU A 202 -8.81 -16.36 7.19
C LEU A 202 -9.96 -17.21 7.73
N THR A 203 -10.60 -17.94 6.85
CA THR A 203 -11.74 -18.80 7.19
C THR A 203 -11.90 -19.92 6.18
N SER A 204 -12.41 -21.06 6.64
CA SER A 204 -12.77 -22.22 5.81
C SER A 204 -14.23 -22.21 5.33
N ALA A 205 -15.02 -21.26 5.81
CA ALA A 205 -16.46 -21.19 5.49
C ALA A 205 -16.91 -19.73 5.30
N ASP A 206 -18.08 -19.57 4.72
CA ASP A 206 -18.72 -18.26 4.62
C ASP A 206 -18.87 -17.62 5.99
N CYS A 207 -18.43 -16.40 6.12
CA CYS A 207 -18.57 -15.61 7.33
C CYS A 207 -19.12 -14.22 6.98
N GLY A 208 -20.44 -14.09 6.99
CA GLY A 208 -21.08 -12.80 6.80
C GLY A 208 -20.71 -11.82 7.92
N ILE A 209 -20.26 -10.62 7.57
CA ILE A 209 -19.96 -9.56 8.51
C ILE A 209 -21.21 -8.75 8.78
N LYS A 210 -21.69 -8.79 10.02
CA LYS A 210 -22.82 -7.96 10.45
C LYS A 210 -22.37 -6.52 10.64
N GLY A 211 -23.15 -5.56 10.14
CA GLY A 211 -22.84 -4.14 10.29
C GLY A 211 -21.68 -3.66 9.36
N ALA A 212 -21.52 -4.29 8.21
CA ALA A 212 -20.48 -3.97 7.24
C ALA A 212 -20.51 -2.52 6.70
N ASP A 213 -21.58 -1.78 6.93
CA ASP A 213 -21.69 -0.36 6.58
C ASP A 213 -20.88 0.55 7.54
N LYS A 214 -20.41 -0.02 8.66
CA LYS A 214 -19.61 0.68 9.67
C LYS A 214 -18.39 -0.15 10.04
N LEU A 215 -17.46 -0.30 9.11
CA LEU A 215 -16.28 -1.15 9.27
C LEU A 215 -15.45 -0.77 10.52
N SER A 216 -15.36 0.49 10.84
CA SER A 216 -14.66 0.98 12.04
C SER A 216 -15.21 0.41 13.37
N GLU A 217 -16.50 0.06 13.41
CA GLU A 217 -17.10 -0.60 14.56
C GLU A 217 -16.91 -2.13 14.55
N GLN A 218 -16.64 -2.71 13.37
CA GLN A 218 -16.58 -4.16 13.16
C GLN A 218 -15.17 -4.70 13.03
N PHE A 219 -14.18 -3.86 12.90
CA PHE A 219 -12.78 -4.22 12.80
C PHE A 219 -11.92 -3.53 13.84
N MET A 220 -10.81 -4.17 14.17
CA MET A 220 -9.76 -3.60 15.01
C MET A 220 -8.39 -4.02 14.43
N PRO A 221 -7.35 -3.19 14.59
CA PRO A 221 -6.00 -3.55 14.17
C PRO A 221 -5.54 -4.85 14.84
N GLN A 222 -4.86 -5.71 14.07
CA GLN A 222 -4.23 -6.90 14.60
C GLN A 222 -2.90 -6.53 15.24
N LEU A 223 -2.79 -6.72 16.55
CA LEU A 223 -1.55 -6.51 17.28
C LEU A 223 -0.69 -7.76 17.27
N GLU A 224 0.60 -7.61 17.01
CA GLU A 224 1.57 -8.68 17.20
C GLU A 224 2.13 -8.69 18.62
N HIS A 225 2.16 -9.86 19.24
CA HIS A 225 2.77 -10.06 20.53
C HIS A 225 4.31 -10.13 20.38
N THR A 226 4.99 -9.03 20.68
CA THR A 226 6.44 -9.03 20.91
C THR A 226 6.72 -8.63 22.34
N TYR A 227 7.78 -9.16 22.94
CA TYR A 227 8.15 -8.95 24.34
C TYR A 227 8.07 -7.46 24.74
N GLY A 228 7.07 -7.12 25.54
CA GLY A 228 6.88 -5.78 26.11
C GLY A 228 6.27 -4.72 25.20
N THR A 229 6.00 -5.01 23.94
CA THR A 229 5.33 -4.12 22.99
C THR A 229 4.28 -4.87 22.19
N PHE A 230 3.23 -4.19 21.78
CA PHE A 230 2.17 -4.74 20.93
C PHE A 230 2.13 -3.92 19.63
N PRO A 231 3.11 -4.07 18.72
CA PRO A 231 3.07 -3.34 17.46
C PRO A 231 1.86 -3.80 16.65
N TRP A 232 1.14 -2.85 16.10
CA TRP A 232 0.13 -3.16 15.10
C TRP A 232 0.79 -3.71 13.85
N ARG A 233 0.30 -4.84 13.35
CA ARG A 233 0.73 -5.38 12.07
C ARG A 233 -0.01 -4.64 10.95
N GLN A 234 0.74 -3.96 10.09
CA GLN A 234 0.19 -3.16 9.00
C GLN A 234 -0.76 -3.99 8.12
N ASN A 235 -1.87 -3.36 7.73
CA ASN A 235 -2.90 -3.95 6.90
C ASN A 235 -3.42 -5.31 7.41
N SER A 236 -3.27 -5.57 8.71
CA SER A 236 -3.79 -6.77 9.35
C SER A 236 -4.83 -6.37 10.39
N TRP A 237 -5.97 -6.97 10.28
CA TRP A 237 -7.17 -6.61 11.03
C TRP A 237 -7.83 -7.85 11.61
N ARG A 238 -8.64 -7.64 12.61
CA ARG A 238 -9.48 -8.68 13.20
C ARG A 238 -10.89 -8.14 13.32
N THR A 239 -11.88 -8.98 13.04
CA THR A 239 -13.27 -8.61 13.31
C THR A 239 -13.54 -8.55 14.82
N ARG A 240 -14.38 -7.61 15.21
CA ARG A 240 -14.99 -7.49 16.54
C ARG A 240 -16.52 -7.39 16.42
N ASN A 241 -17.23 -7.58 17.51
CA ASN A 241 -18.71 -7.54 17.52
C ASN A 241 -19.36 -8.54 16.55
N GLN A 242 -18.67 -9.62 16.21
CA GLN A 242 -19.12 -10.68 15.32
C GLN A 242 -19.30 -11.98 16.10
N PRO A 243 -20.16 -12.91 15.65
CA PRO A 243 -20.31 -14.22 16.29
C PRO A 243 -19.00 -15.02 16.34
N GLN A 244 -18.17 -14.86 15.32
CA GLN A 244 -16.85 -15.47 15.21
C GLN A 244 -15.83 -14.38 14.87
N SER A 245 -14.70 -14.38 15.55
CA SER A 245 -13.60 -13.50 15.21
C SER A 245 -12.82 -14.06 14.04
N VAL A 246 -12.69 -13.27 12.98
CA VAL A 246 -11.93 -13.61 11.78
C VAL A 246 -10.78 -12.64 11.63
N MET A 247 -9.61 -13.18 11.32
CA MET A 247 -8.42 -12.37 11.01
C MET A 247 -8.42 -12.05 9.52
N PHE A 248 -8.16 -10.79 9.20
CA PHE A 248 -7.99 -10.31 7.84
C PHE A 248 -6.54 -9.90 7.61
N ARG A 249 -5.97 -10.36 6.50
CA ARG A 249 -4.60 -10.07 6.09
C ARG A 249 -4.56 -9.67 4.63
N PRO A 250 -3.51 -8.94 4.20
CA PRO A 250 -3.32 -8.67 2.78
C PRO A 250 -3.41 -9.92 1.92
N LEU A 251 -4.18 -9.88 0.85
CA LEU A 251 -4.33 -11.03 -0.06
C LEU A 251 -2.98 -11.51 -0.61
N TYR A 252 -2.02 -10.61 -0.80
CA TYR A 252 -0.67 -10.98 -1.27
C TYR A 252 0.17 -11.70 -0.20
N GLU A 253 -0.19 -11.64 1.08
CA GLU A 253 0.48 -12.37 2.17
C GLU A 253 -0.07 -13.79 2.37
N ILE A 254 -1.23 -14.10 1.82
CA ILE A 254 -1.84 -15.42 1.92
C ILE A 254 -1.03 -16.40 1.09
N LYS A 255 -0.65 -17.52 1.69
CA LYS A 255 0.13 -18.60 1.04
C LYS A 255 -0.73 -19.85 0.84
N ASP A 256 -0.87 -20.63 1.89
CA ASP A 256 -1.57 -21.93 1.84
C ASP A 256 -2.83 -21.94 2.73
N GLU A 257 -3.10 -20.83 3.41
CA GLU A 257 -4.27 -20.68 4.25
C GLU A 257 -5.57 -20.71 3.42
N GLU A 258 -6.63 -21.26 4.02
CA GLU A 258 -7.99 -21.09 3.50
C GLU A 258 -8.49 -19.69 3.82
N TYR A 259 -9.11 -19.04 2.84
CA TYR A 259 -9.55 -17.65 2.95
C TYR A 259 -10.82 -17.38 2.18
N THR A 260 -11.36 -16.18 2.41
CA THR A 260 -12.40 -15.54 1.59
C THR A 260 -12.00 -14.11 1.27
N VAL A 261 -12.45 -13.60 0.13
CA VAL A 261 -12.39 -12.17 -0.20
C VAL A 261 -13.80 -11.56 -0.14
N TYR A 262 -14.78 -12.32 -0.54
CA TYR A 262 -16.22 -11.93 -0.56
C TYR A 262 -17.01 -12.70 0.48
#